data_370f2df52d240afa83dbb3f0d5a7e3ac
#
_entry.id   370f2df52d240afa83dbb3f0d5a7e3ac
#
_cell.length_a   1.000
_cell.length_b   1.000
_cell.length_c   1.000
_cell.angle_alpha   90.00
_cell.angle_beta   90.00
_cell.angle_gamma   90.00
#
_symmetry.space_group_name_H-M   'P 1'
#
loop_
_entity.id
_entity.type
_entity.pdbx_description
1 polymer ?
#
loop_
_entity_poly.entity_id
_entity_poly.type
_entity_poly.pdbx_seq_one_letter_code
_entity_poly.pdbx_strand_id
1 'polypeptide(L)'
;NKIKKEIEPINIDLECSLEELYNGCVKNLKYKRRVICPDLRTTEEKEVSLDVEILRGYDKNTVLPFKGMGNEFPGYNNSDLFVHIKEKRHPFFKRVNKNDLIYTHEISLVQALNSEPVRLKTLDNRKIAVSIDEIISPSTVKIVQGEGMPIYQKEVSVRDLSVKKGDLYIRFHILFPEYIDPIKKQEITSLLDEF
;
A
#
# COMPACT_ATOMS: atom_id res chain seq x y z
N ASN A 1 35.51 -30.50 -10.97
CA ASN A 1 34.43 -29.53 -10.69
C ASN A 1 33.73 -29.18 -12.03
N LYS A 2 32.62 -29.89 -12.30
CA LYS A 2 31.75 -29.49 -13.42
C LYS A 2 30.99 -28.22 -12.95
N ILE A 3 31.28 -27.09 -13.57
CA ILE A 3 30.48 -25.86 -13.42
C ILE A 3 29.09 -26.22 -13.92
N LYS A 4 28.13 -26.38 -12.99
CA LYS A 4 26.74 -26.53 -13.36
C LYS A 4 26.28 -25.19 -13.92
N LYS A 5 25.75 -25.20 -15.15
CA LYS A 5 25.17 -23.98 -15.73
C LYS A 5 23.99 -23.49 -14.92
N GLU A 6 23.89 -22.20 -14.73
CA GLU A 6 22.77 -21.57 -14.04
C GLU A 6 21.55 -21.48 -14.98
N ILE A 7 20.37 -21.69 -14.40
CA ILE A 7 19.07 -21.56 -15.06
C ILE A 7 18.50 -20.21 -14.66
N GLU A 8 17.85 -19.51 -15.58
CA GLU A 8 17.17 -18.26 -15.31
C GLU A 8 16.13 -18.41 -14.19
N PRO A 9 16.10 -17.50 -13.23
CA PRO A 9 15.13 -17.52 -12.14
C PRO A 9 13.72 -17.24 -12.65
N ILE A 10 12.74 -17.73 -11.91
CA ILE A 10 11.34 -17.37 -12.11
C ILE A 10 11.06 -16.07 -11.36
N ASN A 11 10.43 -15.10 -12.03
CA ASN A 11 9.99 -13.85 -11.44
C ASN A 11 8.47 -13.79 -11.44
N ILE A 12 7.86 -13.55 -10.29
CA ILE A 12 6.40 -13.47 -10.12
C ILE A 12 6.03 -12.24 -9.34
N ASP A 13 5.04 -11.50 -9.85
CA ASP A 13 4.45 -10.36 -9.15
C ASP A 13 3.35 -10.86 -8.19
N LEU A 14 3.43 -10.48 -6.93
CA LEU A 14 2.43 -10.78 -5.91
C LEU A 14 1.73 -9.48 -5.50
N GLU A 15 0.47 -9.36 -5.90
CA GLU A 15 -0.35 -8.20 -5.57
C GLU A 15 -0.78 -8.22 -4.10
N CYS A 16 -0.51 -7.12 -3.39
CA CYS A 16 -0.88 -6.91 -1.99
C CYS A 16 -1.68 -5.61 -1.83
N SER A 17 -2.71 -5.64 -1.01
CA SER A 17 -3.43 -4.41 -0.63
C SER A 17 -2.63 -3.62 0.42
N LEU A 18 -2.99 -2.34 0.64
CA LEU A 18 -2.35 -1.54 1.68
C LEU A 18 -2.58 -2.12 3.07
N GLU A 19 -3.77 -2.70 3.32
CA GLU A 19 -4.10 -3.35 4.59
C GLU A 19 -3.25 -4.59 4.84
N GLU A 20 -3.00 -5.40 3.80
CA GLU A 20 -2.12 -6.57 3.88
C GLU A 20 -0.67 -6.15 4.20
N LEU A 21 -0.18 -5.09 3.57
CA LEU A 21 1.15 -4.53 3.82
C LEU A 21 1.27 -3.82 5.18
N TYR A 22 0.14 -3.29 5.69
CA TYR A 22 0.07 -2.63 6.99
C TYR A 22 0.05 -3.64 8.14
N ASN A 23 -0.78 -4.68 8.03
CA ASN A 23 -1.00 -5.66 9.10
C ASN A 23 -0.04 -6.83 9.05
N GLY A 24 0.53 -7.12 7.86
CA GLY A 24 1.19 -8.37 7.56
C GLY A 24 0.17 -9.49 7.35
N CYS A 25 0.52 -10.48 6.55
CA CYS A 25 -0.32 -11.64 6.28
C CYS A 25 0.51 -12.78 5.66
N VAL A 26 -0.10 -13.95 5.53
CA VAL A 26 0.43 -15.04 4.70
C VAL A 26 -0.45 -15.17 3.47
N LYS A 27 0.17 -15.20 2.28
CA LYS A 27 -0.53 -15.35 1.00
C LYS A 27 -0.10 -16.62 0.32
N ASN A 28 -1.06 -17.40 -0.13
CA ASN A 28 -0.78 -18.59 -0.93
C ASN A 28 -0.57 -18.19 -2.39
N LEU A 29 0.65 -18.42 -2.90
CA LEU A 29 1.05 -18.16 -4.29
C LEU A 29 1.03 -19.48 -5.05
N LYS A 30 0.21 -19.55 -6.10
CA LYS A 30 0.22 -20.65 -7.06
C LYS A 30 0.99 -20.24 -8.30
N TYR A 31 1.93 -21.07 -8.70
CA TYR A 31 2.73 -20.81 -9.91
C TYR A 31 3.13 -22.11 -10.58
N LYS A 32 3.52 -22.01 -11.85
CA LYS A 32 3.98 -23.14 -12.64
C LYS A 32 5.49 -23.14 -12.74
N ARG A 33 6.07 -24.31 -12.56
CA ARG A 33 7.50 -24.54 -12.74
C ARG A 33 7.76 -25.86 -13.45
N ARG A 34 8.90 -25.97 -14.08
CA ARG A 34 9.35 -27.23 -14.64
C ARG A 34 10.01 -28.06 -13.55
N VAL A 35 9.64 -29.34 -13.47
CA VAL A 35 10.22 -30.32 -12.55
C VAL A 35 10.77 -31.50 -13.34
N ILE A 36 11.81 -32.12 -12.82
CA ILE A 36 12.40 -33.32 -13.43
C ILE A 36 11.46 -34.49 -13.23
N CYS A 37 11.18 -35.20 -14.33
CA CYS A 37 10.41 -36.44 -14.28
C CYS A 37 11.18 -37.60 -13.61
N PRO A 38 10.50 -38.68 -13.17
CA PRO A 38 11.16 -39.85 -12.55
C PRO A 38 12.21 -40.53 -13.43
N ASP A 39 12.18 -40.31 -14.75
CA ASP A 39 13.18 -40.82 -15.70
C ASP A 39 14.52 -40.08 -15.60
N LEU A 40 14.59 -38.98 -14.85
CA LEU A 40 15.75 -38.10 -14.65
C LEU A 40 16.30 -37.48 -15.98
N ARG A 41 15.55 -37.56 -17.08
CA ARG A 41 15.95 -37.07 -18.41
C ARG A 41 15.01 -36.03 -18.98
N THR A 42 13.73 -36.15 -18.68
CA THR A 42 12.69 -35.23 -19.18
C THR A 42 12.20 -34.30 -18.07
N THR A 43 11.52 -33.22 -18.45
CA THR A 43 10.91 -32.30 -17.53
C THR A 43 9.44 -32.11 -17.88
N GLU A 44 8.61 -31.94 -16.89
CA GLU A 44 7.19 -31.60 -17.01
C GLU A 44 6.88 -30.27 -16.32
N GLU A 45 5.84 -29.59 -16.80
CA GLU A 45 5.31 -28.39 -16.12
C GLU A 45 4.36 -28.82 -14.99
N LYS A 46 4.63 -28.34 -13.79
CA LYS A 46 3.83 -28.63 -12.61
C LYS A 46 3.39 -27.33 -11.93
N GLU A 47 2.12 -27.26 -11.57
CA GLU A 47 1.61 -26.20 -10.69
C GLU A 47 1.98 -26.53 -9.25
N VAL A 48 2.58 -25.56 -8.56
CA VAL A 48 2.96 -25.66 -7.14
C VAL A 48 2.39 -24.48 -6.37
N SER A 49 2.21 -24.71 -5.09
CA SER A 49 1.68 -23.74 -4.14
C SER A 49 2.75 -23.40 -3.11
N LEU A 50 2.93 -22.13 -2.82
CA LEU A 50 3.90 -21.62 -1.86
C LEU A 50 3.22 -20.59 -0.95
N ASP A 51 3.35 -20.76 0.36
CA ASP A 51 2.91 -19.75 1.31
C ASP A 51 4.01 -18.69 1.47
N VAL A 52 3.64 -17.46 1.11
CA VAL A 52 4.51 -16.30 1.15
C VAL A 52 4.13 -15.43 2.33
N GLU A 53 5.05 -15.28 3.27
CA GLU A 53 4.85 -14.39 4.42
C GLU A 53 5.12 -12.94 4.02
N ILE A 54 4.12 -12.09 4.18
CA ILE A 54 4.18 -10.65 3.95
C ILE A 54 4.34 -9.95 5.30
N LEU A 55 5.50 -9.35 5.51
CA LEU A 55 5.78 -8.64 6.75
C LEU A 55 5.27 -7.19 6.69
N ARG A 56 4.94 -6.66 7.87
CA ARG A 56 4.52 -5.27 8.03
C ARG A 56 5.55 -4.30 7.45
N GLY A 57 5.09 -3.36 6.66
CA GLY A 57 5.94 -2.32 6.09
C GLY A 57 6.63 -2.69 4.78
N TYR A 58 6.44 -3.90 4.25
CA TYR A 58 6.90 -4.21 2.89
C TYR A 58 6.33 -3.20 1.90
N ASP A 59 7.09 -2.92 0.84
CA ASP A 59 6.73 -1.95 -0.18
C ASP A 59 6.88 -2.56 -1.59
N LYS A 60 6.51 -1.78 -2.60
CA LYS A 60 6.59 -2.16 -4.02
C LYS A 60 8.01 -2.49 -4.53
N ASN A 61 9.06 -2.18 -3.75
CA ASN A 61 10.44 -2.49 -4.11
C ASN A 61 10.93 -3.77 -3.40
N THR A 62 10.08 -4.38 -2.58
CA THR A 62 10.42 -5.60 -1.85
C THR A 62 10.40 -6.79 -2.80
N VAL A 63 11.51 -7.54 -2.80
CA VAL A 63 11.67 -8.78 -3.55
C VAL A 63 12.03 -9.90 -2.57
N LEU A 64 11.27 -10.97 -2.60
CA LEU A 64 11.44 -12.12 -1.72
C LEU A 64 12.11 -13.27 -2.49
N PRO A 65 13.35 -13.64 -2.14
CA PRO A 65 14.05 -14.73 -2.80
C PRO A 65 13.68 -16.08 -2.17
N PHE A 66 13.32 -17.05 -2.99
CA PHE A 66 13.10 -18.45 -2.61
C PHE A 66 14.09 -19.32 -3.38
N LYS A 67 15.15 -19.73 -2.71
CA LYS A 67 16.25 -20.50 -3.31
C LYS A 67 15.79 -21.90 -3.75
N GLY A 68 16.16 -22.26 -5.00
CA GLY A 68 15.87 -23.55 -5.56
C GLY A 68 14.39 -23.86 -5.83
N MET A 69 13.51 -22.86 -5.71
CA MET A 69 12.06 -23.00 -5.91
C MET A 69 11.62 -22.68 -7.36
N GLY A 70 12.57 -22.40 -8.26
CA GLY A 70 12.31 -22.18 -9.68
C GLY A 70 12.32 -23.49 -10.48
N ASN A 71 12.76 -23.39 -11.75
CA ASN A 71 12.79 -24.51 -12.69
C ASN A 71 13.90 -25.51 -12.37
N GLU A 72 13.64 -26.77 -12.66
CA GLU A 72 14.58 -27.88 -12.58
C GLU A 72 14.90 -28.41 -13.97
N PHE A 73 16.19 -28.68 -14.23
CA PHE A 73 16.63 -29.35 -15.44
C PHE A 73 17.74 -30.36 -15.14
N PRO A 74 17.77 -31.49 -15.83
CA PRO A 74 18.81 -32.51 -15.64
C PRO A 74 20.22 -31.94 -15.81
N GLY A 75 21.08 -32.11 -14.83
CA GLY A 75 22.47 -31.63 -14.87
C GLY A 75 22.70 -30.17 -14.50
N TYR A 76 21.65 -29.45 -14.11
CA TYR A 76 21.71 -28.05 -13.64
C TYR A 76 21.36 -27.96 -12.16
N ASN A 77 21.71 -26.86 -11.53
CA ASN A 77 21.12 -26.50 -10.22
C ASN A 77 19.69 -25.96 -10.45
N ASN A 78 18.81 -26.22 -9.50
CA ASN A 78 17.48 -25.61 -9.55
C ASN A 78 17.61 -24.09 -9.55
N SER A 79 16.80 -23.42 -10.37
CA SER A 79 16.77 -21.97 -10.35
C SER A 79 16.01 -21.44 -9.11
N ASP A 80 16.20 -20.16 -8.86
CA ASP A 80 15.50 -19.48 -7.76
C ASP A 80 14.16 -18.92 -8.24
N LEU A 81 13.27 -18.68 -7.30
CA LEU A 81 12.03 -17.94 -7.49
C LEU A 81 12.17 -16.59 -6.78
N PHE A 82 11.89 -15.50 -7.49
CA PHE A 82 11.78 -14.16 -6.93
C PHE A 82 10.33 -13.69 -6.96
N VAL A 83 9.80 -13.38 -5.80
CA VAL A 83 8.45 -12.84 -5.65
C VAL A 83 8.54 -11.34 -5.42
N HIS A 84 8.04 -10.57 -6.38
CA HIS A 84 8.02 -9.11 -6.35
C HIS A 84 6.70 -8.63 -5.77
N ILE A 85 6.76 -7.83 -4.71
CA ILE A 85 5.57 -7.24 -4.12
C ILE A 85 5.05 -6.11 -5.02
N LYS A 86 3.77 -6.19 -5.37
CA LYS A 86 3.04 -5.15 -6.09
C LYS A 86 1.93 -4.58 -5.22
N GLU A 87 1.95 -3.29 -5.01
CA GLU A 87 0.94 -2.59 -4.22
C GLU A 87 -0.30 -2.33 -5.07
N LYS A 88 -1.45 -2.82 -4.61
CA LYS A 88 -2.75 -2.52 -5.22
C LYS A 88 -3.14 -1.07 -4.96
N ARG A 89 -3.79 -0.46 -5.94
CA ARG A 89 -4.40 0.86 -5.77
C ARG A 89 -5.49 0.79 -4.69
N HIS A 90 -5.40 1.70 -3.71
CA HIS A 90 -6.40 1.83 -2.66
C HIS A 90 -7.37 2.97 -2.98
N PRO A 91 -8.69 2.84 -2.68
CA PRO A 91 -9.68 3.86 -3.03
C PRO A 91 -9.49 5.19 -2.31
N PHE A 92 -8.98 5.19 -1.08
CA PHE A 92 -8.89 6.37 -0.23
C PHE A 92 -7.46 6.81 0.07
N PHE A 93 -6.53 5.86 0.19
CA PHE A 93 -5.15 6.14 0.59
C PHE A 93 -4.19 5.97 -0.58
N LYS A 94 -3.19 6.85 -0.63
CA LYS A 94 -2.05 6.73 -1.52
C LYS A 94 -0.77 6.72 -0.69
N ARG A 95 0.04 5.69 -0.85
CA ARG A 95 1.33 5.60 -0.20
C ARG A 95 2.35 6.48 -0.91
N VAL A 96 3.12 7.24 -0.14
CA VAL A 96 4.20 8.12 -0.61
C VAL A 96 5.40 8.00 0.32
N ASN A 97 6.57 8.45 -0.13
CA ASN A 97 7.79 8.49 0.68
C ASN A 97 8.08 7.17 1.45
N LYS A 98 7.77 6.03 0.86
CA LYS A 98 7.92 4.71 1.49
C LYS A 98 6.88 4.39 2.58
N ASN A 99 6.74 5.26 3.59
CA ASN A 99 5.94 4.93 4.79
C ASN A 99 4.84 5.95 5.07
N ASP A 100 4.76 7.04 4.32
CA ASP A 100 3.71 8.03 4.50
C ASP A 100 2.47 7.68 3.68
N LEU A 101 1.32 8.16 4.15
CA LEU A 101 0.04 8.02 3.46
C LEU A 101 -0.53 9.40 3.14
N ILE A 102 -1.15 9.52 1.99
CA ILE A 102 -2.01 10.66 1.64
C ILE A 102 -3.45 10.16 1.63
N TYR A 103 -4.32 10.89 2.31
CA TYR A 103 -5.77 10.76 2.26
C TYR A 103 -6.36 12.06 1.70
N THR A 104 -7.13 11.98 0.62
CA THR A 104 -7.85 13.14 0.09
C THR A 104 -9.28 13.11 0.62
N HIS A 105 -9.61 14.12 1.42
CA HIS A 105 -10.94 14.28 2.01
C HIS A 105 -11.77 15.23 1.15
N GLU A 106 -12.91 14.76 0.69
CA GLU A 106 -13.84 15.52 -0.12
C GLU A 106 -14.85 16.20 0.82
N ILE A 107 -14.96 17.53 0.74
CA ILE A 107 -15.82 18.35 1.58
C ILE A 107 -16.54 19.42 0.78
N SER A 108 -17.69 19.87 1.26
CA SER A 108 -18.38 21.02 0.70
C SER A 108 -17.70 22.34 1.11
N LEU A 109 -17.99 23.42 0.37
CA LEU A 109 -17.50 24.75 0.73
C LEU A 109 -17.96 25.17 2.14
N VAL A 110 -19.19 24.83 2.53
CA VAL A 110 -19.73 25.13 3.87
C VAL A 110 -18.93 24.41 4.96
N GLN A 111 -18.61 23.14 4.75
CA GLN A 111 -17.79 22.38 5.70
C GLN A 111 -16.37 22.95 5.79
N ALA A 112 -15.82 23.41 4.66
CA ALA A 112 -14.50 24.05 4.64
C ALA A 112 -14.45 25.34 5.43
N LEU A 113 -15.49 26.18 5.32
CA LEU A 113 -15.61 27.42 6.08
C LEU A 113 -15.84 27.17 7.58
N ASN A 114 -16.59 26.14 7.93
CA ASN A 114 -16.87 25.78 9.32
C ASN A 114 -15.75 24.97 9.99
N SER A 115 -14.67 24.67 9.30
CA SER A 115 -13.55 23.86 9.83
C SER A 115 -14.01 22.55 10.46
N GLU A 116 -14.91 21.85 9.77
CA GLU A 116 -15.45 20.59 10.30
C GLU A 116 -14.35 19.54 10.51
N PRO A 117 -14.38 18.77 11.61
CA PRO A 117 -13.38 17.74 11.87
C PRO A 117 -13.46 16.62 10.85
N VAL A 118 -12.29 16.17 10.39
CA VAL A 118 -12.18 15.02 9.48
C VAL A 118 -12.35 13.73 10.25
N ARG A 119 -13.31 12.92 9.85
CA ARG A 119 -13.53 11.58 10.39
C ARG A 119 -13.16 10.55 9.32
N LEU A 120 -12.21 9.71 9.62
CA LEU A 120 -11.77 8.68 8.70
C LEU A 120 -11.51 7.34 9.40
N LYS A 121 -11.49 6.28 8.61
CA LYS A 121 -11.15 4.93 9.04
C LYS A 121 -9.74 4.61 8.56
N THR A 122 -8.88 4.24 9.48
CA THR A 122 -7.49 3.87 9.20
C THR A 122 -7.36 2.46 8.60
N LEU A 123 -6.18 2.10 8.09
CA LEU A 123 -5.93 0.77 7.51
C LEU A 123 -6.03 -0.38 8.51
N ASP A 124 -5.93 -0.10 9.81
CA ASP A 124 -6.17 -1.04 10.91
C ASP A 124 -7.59 -0.99 11.48
N ASN A 125 -8.52 -0.41 10.71
CA ASN A 125 -9.95 -0.32 11.03
C ASN A 125 -10.32 0.57 12.23
N ARG A 126 -9.38 1.33 12.81
CA ARG A 126 -9.71 2.34 13.83
C ARG A 126 -10.43 3.52 13.18
N LYS A 127 -11.32 4.14 13.93
CA LYS A 127 -11.93 5.42 13.54
C LYS A 127 -11.20 6.54 14.27
N ILE A 128 -10.66 7.48 13.52
CA ILE A 128 -10.02 8.68 14.06
C ILE A 128 -10.79 9.94 13.66
N ALA A 129 -10.76 10.94 14.52
CA ALA A 129 -11.29 12.27 14.25
C ALA A 129 -10.14 13.27 14.39
N VAL A 130 -9.94 14.08 13.36
CA VAL A 130 -8.85 15.07 13.30
C VAL A 130 -9.47 16.45 13.27
N SER A 131 -9.22 17.25 14.32
CA SER A 131 -9.70 18.62 14.40
C SER A 131 -8.93 19.54 13.45
N ILE A 132 -9.65 20.48 12.87
CA ILE A 132 -9.11 21.54 12.02
C ILE A 132 -9.45 22.86 12.69
N ASP A 133 -8.44 23.66 13.01
CA ASP A 133 -8.58 24.89 13.77
C ASP A 133 -8.61 26.15 12.88
N GLU A 134 -8.47 25.94 11.56
CA GLU A 134 -8.40 27.00 10.56
C GLU A 134 -9.41 26.75 9.43
N ILE A 135 -9.78 27.81 8.70
CA ILE A 135 -10.59 27.68 7.47
C ILE A 135 -9.82 26.80 6.48
N ILE A 136 -10.51 25.77 5.98
CA ILE A 136 -9.89 24.80 5.08
C ILE A 136 -9.83 25.40 3.67
N SER A 137 -8.62 25.53 3.15
CA SER A 137 -8.34 25.93 1.78
C SER A 137 -7.89 24.76 0.92
N PRO A 138 -7.86 24.86 -0.41
CA PRO A 138 -7.30 23.82 -1.29
C PRO A 138 -5.83 23.49 -1.01
N SER A 139 -5.08 24.40 -0.40
CA SER A 139 -3.68 24.23 -0.01
C SER A 139 -3.50 23.70 1.41
N THR A 140 -4.56 23.61 2.19
CA THR A 140 -4.50 23.10 3.57
C THR A 140 -4.10 21.63 3.57
N VAL A 141 -3.10 21.30 4.38
CA VAL A 141 -2.66 19.92 4.61
C VAL A 141 -2.56 19.69 6.11
N LYS A 142 -3.32 18.74 6.64
CA LYS A 142 -3.21 18.33 8.04
C LYS A 142 -2.35 17.08 8.15
N ILE A 143 -1.36 17.12 9.04
CA ILE A 143 -0.46 15.98 9.26
C ILE A 143 -0.86 15.30 10.57
N VAL A 144 -1.09 13.99 10.50
CA VAL A 144 -1.33 13.14 11.68
C VAL A 144 -0.12 12.24 11.85
N GLN A 145 0.69 12.51 12.85
CA GLN A 145 1.91 11.79 13.11
C GLN A 145 1.64 10.33 13.50
N GLY A 146 2.45 9.42 12.96
CA GLY A 146 2.37 8.00 13.30
C GLY A 146 1.14 7.26 12.75
N GLU A 147 0.38 7.86 11.84
CA GLU A 147 -0.78 7.23 11.19
C GLU A 147 -0.53 6.84 9.74
N GLY A 148 0.75 6.82 9.31
CA GLY A 148 1.19 6.27 8.04
C GLY A 148 1.39 4.75 8.07
N MET A 149 2.15 4.23 7.09
CA MET A 149 2.50 2.81 6.99
C MET A 149 3.57 2.43 8.03
N PRO A 150 3.56 1.19 8.50
CA PRO A 150 4.63 0.68 9.35
C PRO A 150 5.98 0.76 8.65
N ILE A 151 7.02 1.09 9.41
CA ILE A 151 8.39 1.06 8.93
C ILE A 151 8.91 -0.37 9.10
N TYR A 152 9.27 -1.01 7.99
CA TYR A 152 9.83 -2.36 8.03
C TYR A 152 11.13 -2.39 8.82
N GLN A 153 11.22 -3.28 9.80
CA GLN A 153 12.40 -3.54 10.62
C GLN A 153 12.69 -5.05 10.61
N LYS A 154 13.89 -5.41 10.19
CA LYS A 154 14.29 -6.81 9.98
C LYS A 154 14.29 -7.67 11.26
N GLU A 155 14.39 -7.04 12.44
CA GLU A 155 14.64 -7.74 13.72
C GLU A 155 13.51 -7.60 14.75
N VAL A 156 12.37 -7.01 14.37
CA VAL A 156 11.26 -6.80 15.32
C VAL A 156 10.33 -8.00 15.29
N SER A 157 10.18 -8.64 16.44
CA SER A 157 9.18 -9.70 16.65
C SER A 157 7.77 -9.19 16.30
N VAL A 158 6.97 -10.03 15.64
CA VAL A 158 5.56 -9.76 15.27
C VAL A 158 4.70 -9.29 16.47
N ARG A 159 5.18 -9.45 17.70
CA ARG A 159 4.50 -9.08 18.94
C ARG A 159 4.82 -7.66 19.44
N ASP A 160 5.79 -6.99 18.85
CA ASP A 160 6.14 -5.64 19.29
C ASP A 160 5.13 -4.61 18.74
N LEU A 161 4.28 -4.11 19.62
CA LEU A 161 3.27 -3.08 19.33
C LEU A 161 3.89 -1.68 19.08
N SER A 162 5.20 -1.54 19.32
CA SER A 162 5.94 -0.27 19.19
C SER A 162 6.48 0.00 17.78
N VAL A 163 5.92 -0.63 16.75
CA VAL A 163 6.36 -0.41 15.37
C VAL A 163 6.21 1.05 14.98
N LYS A 164 7.33 1.71 14.71
CA LYS A 164 7.33 3.07 14.17
C LYS A 164 6.59 3.10 12.84
N LYS A 165 5.80 4.15 12.63
CA LYS A 165 5.02 4.38 11.42
C LYS A 165 5.43 5.71 10.80
N GLY A 166 5.19 5.88 9.52
CA GLY A 166 5.21 7.17 8.87
C GLY A 166 4.00 8.02 9.25
N ASP A 167 3.79 9.10 8.55
CA ASP A 167 2.75 10.08 8.83
C ASP A 167 1.60 9.99 7.80
N LEU A 168 0.42 10.45 8.24
CA LEU A 168 -0.73 10.59 7.38
C LEU A 168 -0.94 12.07 7.02
N TYR A 169 -0.95 12.38 5.74
CA TYR A 169 -1.23 13.69 5.17
C TYR A 169 -2.66 13.73 4.69
N ILE A 170 -3.50 14.56 5.31
CA ILE A 170 -4.86 14.78 4.90
C ILE A 170 -4.88 16.02 4.01
N ARG A 171 -5.28 15.84 2.75
CA ARG A 171 -5.52 16.90 1.78
C ARG A 171 -7.01 17.05 1.56
N PHE A 172 -7.43 18.23 1.14
CA PHE A 172 -8.82 18.56 0.95
C PHE A 172 -9.14 18.79 -0.53
N HIS A 173 -10.26 18.21 -0.95
CA HIS A 173 -10.90 18.51 -2.22
C HIS A 173 -12.22 19.20 -1.90
N ILE A 174 -12.28 20.52 -2.16
CA ILE A 174 -13.44 21.35 -1.82
C ILE A 174 -14.39 21.34 -3.00
N LEU A 175 -15.60 20.84 -2.76
CA LEU A 175 -16.68 20.86 -3.74
C LEU A 175 -17.40 22.18 -3.66
N PHE A 176 -17.34 22.94 -4.75
CA PHE A 176 -18.12 24.16 -4.91
C PHE A 176 -19.52 23.80 -5.41
N PRO A 177 -20.56 24.57 -5.00
CA PRO A 177 -21.89 24.39 -5.55
C PRO A 177 -21.89 24.76 -7.05
N GLU A 178 -22.55 23.94 -7.87
CA GLU A 178 -22.67 24.18 -9.31
C GLU A 178 -23.55 25.40 -9.61
N TYR A 179 -24.53 25.69 -8.74
CA TYR A 179 -25.45 26.79 -8.87
C TYR A 179 -25.76 27.42 -7.50
N ILE A 180 -25.80 28.75 -7.47
CA ILE A 180 -26.28 29.56 -6.34
C ILE A 180 -27.28 30.57 -6.89
N ASP A 181 -28.43 30.68 -6.22
CA ASP A 181 -29.42 31.70 -6.55
C ASP A 181 -28.79 33.10 -6.56
N PRO A 182 -29.07 33.98 -7.57
CA PRO A 182 -28.43 35.29 -7.72
C PRO A 182 -28.55 36.18 -6.48
N ILE A 183 -29.69 36.15 -5.79
CA ILE A 183 -29.92 36.99 -4.60
C ILE A 183 -29.04 36.49 -3.47
N LYS A 184 -29.04 35.18 -3.20
CA LYS A 184 -28.19 34.55 -2.18
C LYS A 184 -26.69 34.71 -2.52
N LYS A 185 -26.32 34.66 -3.80
CA LYS A 185 -24.95 34.88 -4.23
C LYS A 185 -24.49 36.29 -3.85
N GLN A 186 -25.33 37.31 -4.07
CA GLN A 186 -25.01 38.68 -3.70
C GLN A 186 -24.86 38.85 -2.17
N GLU A 187 -25.74 38.24 -1.40
CA GLU A 187 -25.64 38.26 0.07
C GLU A 187 -24.33 37.62 0.57
N ILE A 188 -23.98 36.45 0.04
CA ILE A 188 -22.73 35.75 0.39
C ILE A 188 -21.51 36.59 0.04
N THR A 189 -21.49 37.17 -1.18
CA THR A 189 -20.40 38.03 -1.64
C THR A 189 -20.21 39.22 -0.74
N SER A 190 -21.30 39.91 -0.37
CA SER A 190 -21.23 41.06 0.52
C SER A 190 -20.67 40.71 1.90
N LEU A 191 -21.06 39.57 2.45
CA LEU A 191 -20.53 39.09 3.75
C LEU A 191 -19.04 38.73 3.67
N LEU A 192 -18.58 38.14 2.57
CA LEU A 192 -17.18 37.77 2.38
C LEU A 192 -16.26 38.97 2.09
N ASP A 193 -16.80 40.07 1.54
CA ASP A 193 -16.04 41.29 1.30
C ASP A 193 -15.75 42.10 2.60
N GLU A 194 -16.35 41.68 3.73
CA GLU A 194 -16.10 42.34 5.02
C GLU A 194 -14.83 41.81 5.73
N PHE A 195 -14.19 40.74 5.22
CA PHE A 195 -12.98 40.13 5.75
C PHE A 195 -11.76 40.40 4.87
#